data_de1fad305e5c5211820ef09d5f418a90
#
_entry.id   de1fad305e5c5211820ef09d5f418a90
#
_cell.length_a   1.000
_cell.length_b   1.000
_cell.length_c   1.000
_cell.angle_alpha   90.00
_cell.angle_beta   90.00
_cell.angle_gamma   90.00
#
_symmetry.space_group_name_H-M   'P 1'
#
loop_
_entity.id
_entity.type
_entity.pdbx_description
1 polymer ?
#
loop_
_entity_poly.entity_id
_entity_poly.type
_entity_poly.pdbx_seq_one_letter_code
_entity_poly.pdbx_strand_id
1 'polypeptide(L)'
;MNPNNIFTDFVPYEVTNDKPEDIKLTHLPDDLIYSKEAEEAFVVGVKKVIKEMTDDEELITNTPRRLLKAFDEWFKDSNTPLEVIAKETCKTFESENTDLIIADNIEVFATCCHHCCPYSTTIAIGVIPDGKVMGLSKYSRVAKRVARRFDSGMVENLVTNIYKVLKIGLGTDNIMVVAYSKPGQVHTCAASRGANDTNMQVTSSSIHGLFVANPELKREFLSLIRK
;
A
#
# COMPACT_ATOMS: atom_id res chain seq x y z
N MET A 1 -17.30 33.70 -24.21
CA MET A 1 -17.09 32.39 -23.56
C MET A 1 -16.22 32.62 -22.33
N ASN A 2 -16.72 32.29 -21.15
CA ASN A 2 -16.06 32.58 -19.88
C ASN A 2 -15.08 31.43 -19.56
N PRO A 3 -13.76 31.66 -19.43
CA PRO A 3 -12.78 30.59 -19.27
C PRO A 3 -12.75 29.89 -17.87
N ASN A 4 -13.69 30.25 -16.98
CA ASN A 4 -13.67 29.82 -15.59
C ASN A 4 -14.71 28.73 -15.24
N ASN A 5 -15.27 28.01 -16.21
CA ASN A 5 -16.34 27.05 -15.92
C ASN A 5 -16.10 25.68 -16.56
N ILE A 6 -14.96 25.07 -16.22
CA ILE A 6 -14.60 23.71 -16.70
C ILE A 6 -15.16 22.59 -15.77
N PHE A 7 -15.80 22.92 -14.65
CA PHE A 7 -16.21 21.93 -13.64
C PHE A 7 -17.72 21.86 -13.33
N THR A 8 -18.60 22.45 -14.18
CA THR A 8 -20.06 22.47 -13.88
C THR A 8 -20.87 21.34 -14.50
N ASP A 9 -20.29 20.48 -15.34
CA ASP A 9 -21.00 19.34 -15.95
C ASP A 9 -20.55 17.98 -15.37
N PHE A 10 -20.16 17.95 -14.09
CA PHE A 10 -20.04 16.69 -13.41
C PHE A 10 -21.46 16.17 -13.11
N VAL A 11 -22.01 15.37 -14.03
CA VAL A 11 -23.18 14.54 -13.72
C VAL A 11 -22.75 13.63 -12.56
N PRO A 12 -23.38 13.75 -11.37
CA PRO A 12 -23.05 12.84 -10.28
C PRO A 12 -23.33 11.42 -10.81
N TYR A 13 -22.31 10.59 -10.80
CA TYR A 13 -22.51 9.15 -10.99
C TYR A 13 -23.55 8.71 -9.96
N GLU A 14 -24.74 8.31 -10.41
CA GLU A 14 -25.71 7.69 -9.51
C GLU A 14 -25.02 6.48 -8.91
N VAL A 15 -24.69 6.57 -7.63
CA VAL A 15 -24.29 5.42 -6.84
C VAL A 15 -25.52 4.53 -6.81
N THR A 16 -25.55 3.53 -7.67
CA THR A 16 -26.51 2.44 -7.54
C THR A 16 -26.28 1.88 -6.13
N ASN A 17 -27.35 1.85 -5.33
CA ASN A 17 -27.36 1.30 -3.99
C ASN A 17 -27.26 -0.25 -4.06
N ASP A 18 -26.23 -0.76 -4.72
CA ASP A 18 -25.87 -2.17 -4.65
C ASP A 18 -25.32 -2.43 -3.28
N LYS A 19 -26.06 -3.16 -2.46
CA LYS A 19 -25.63 -3.53 -1.12
C LYS A 19 -24.33 -4.31 -1.22
N PRO A 20 -23.36 -4.09 -0.30
CA PRO A 20 -22.06 -4.78 -0.31
C PRO A 20 -22.16 -6.32 -0.28
N GLU A 21 -23.34 -6.87 -0.01
CA GLU A 21 -23.61 -8.30 0.16
C GLU A 21 -23.72 -9.07 -1.18
N ASP A 22 -23.84 -8.40 -2.32
CA ASP A 22 -24.04 -9.05 -3.62
C ASP A 22 -22.76 -9.18 -4.48
N ILE A 23 -21.62 -8.65 -4.03
CA ILE A 23 -20.34 -8.89 -4.69
C ILE A 23 -19.83 -10.25 -4.23
N LYS A 24 -20.31 -11.33 -4.85
CA LYS A 24 -19.59 -12.60 -4.83
C LYS A 24 -18.23 -12.35 -5.47
N LEU A 25 -17.19 -12.23 -4.65
CA LEU A 25 -15.81 -12.40 -5.10
C LEU A 25 -15.75 -13.80 -5.72
N THR A 26 -15.93 -13.89 -7.03
CA THR A 26 -15.60 -15.10 -7.76
C THR A 26 -14.12 -15.33 -7.51
N HIS A 27 -13.77 -16.46 -6.90
CA HIS A 27 -12.37 -16.86 -6.69
C HIS A 27 -11.70 -16.86 -8.06
N LEU A 28 -10.94 -15.79 -8.31
CA LEU A 28 -10.01 -15.79 -9.42
C LEU A 28 -8.90 -16.79 -9.09
N PRO A 29 -8.32 -17.48 -10.07
CA PRO A 29 -7.09 -18.25 -9.87
C PRO A 29 -6.07 -17.41 -9.10
N ASP A 30 -5.30 -18.01 -8.20
CA ASP A 30 -4.39 -17.34 -7.25
C ASP A 30 -3.35 -16.42 -7.91
N ASP A 31 -3.17 -16.52 -9.22
CA ASP A 31 -2.25 -15.73 -10.05
C ASP A 31 -2.92 -14.56 -10.79
N LEU A 32 -4.25 -14.45 -10.79
CA LEU A 32 -4.98 -13.37 -11.45
C LEU A 32 -5.50 -12.36 -10.45
N ILE A 33 -5.23 -11.07 -10.70
CA ILE A 33 -5.74 -9.95 -9.91
C ILE A 33 -7.18 -9.61 -10.34
N TYR A 34 -7.50 -9.81 -11.65
CA TYR A 34 -8.80 -9.51 -12.26
C TYR A 34 -9.08 -10.48 -13.44
N SER A 35 -10.33 -10.54 -13.88
CA SER A 35 -10.75 -11.42 -14.97
C SER A 35 -10.24 -10.94 -16.34
N LYS A 36 -10.23 -11.83 -17.33
CA LYS A 36 -9.89 -11.47 -18.72
C LYS A 36 -10.84 -10.42 -19.29
N GLU A 37 -12.11 -10.47 -18.94
CA GLU A 37 -13.12 -9.48 -19.35
C GLU A 37 -12.79 -8.10 -18.79
N ALA A 38 -12.30 -8.01 -17.54
CA ALA A 38 -11.85 -6.76 -16.93
C ALA A 38 -10.60 -6.22 -17.61
N GLU A 39 -9.63 -7.08 -17.95
CA GLU A 39 -8.43 -6.71 -18.72
C GLU A 39 -8.82 -6.11 -20.07
N GLU A 40 -9.68 -6.79 -20.83
CA GLU A 40 -10.13 -6.33 -22.15
C GLU A 40 -10.89 -5.00 -22.06
N ALA A 41 -11.79 -4.87 -21.10
CA ALA A 41 -12.55 -3.64 -20.87
C ALA A 41 -11.61 -2.46 -20.52
N PHE A 42 -10.61 -2.69 -19.66
CA PHE A 42 -9.59 -1.71 -19.30
C PHE A 42 -8.80 -1.26 -20.53
N VAL A 43 -8.26 -2.20 -21.29
CA VAL A 43 -7.44 -1.91 -22.49
C VAL A 43 -8.26 -1.14 -23.52
N VAL A 44 -9.51 -1.53 -23.77
CA VAL A 44 -10.39 -0.84 -24.71
C VAL A 44 -10.72 0.57 -24.22
N GLY A 45 -11.03 0.74 -22.93
CA GLY A 45 -11.35 2.04 -22.34
C GLY A 45 -10.19 3.01 -22.41
N VAL A 46 -9.00 2.58 -21.97
CA VAL A 46 -7.77 3.40 -22.01
C VAL A 46 -7.38 3.73 -23.45
N LYS A 47 -7.52 2.79 -24.40
CA LYS A 47 -7.25 3.06 -25.81
C LYS A 47 -8.13 4.16 -26.38
N LYS A 48 -9.43 4.19 -26.00
CA LYS A 48 -10.35 5.26 -26.43
C LYS A 48 -9.90 6.61 -25.90
N VAL A 49 -9.55 6.69 -24.61
CA VAL A 49 -9.07 7.95 -24.00
C VAL A 49 -7.80 8.45 -24.67
N ILE A 50 -6.81 7.57 -24.93
CA ILE A 50 -5.55 7.95 -25.56
C ILE A 50 -5.79 8.48 -26.99
N LYS A 51 -6.72 7.91 -27.75
CA LYS A 51 -7.09 8.38 -29.09
C LYS A 51 -7.62 9.81 -29.12
N GLU A 52 -8.23 10.29 -28.04
CA GLU A 52 -8.66 11.68 -27.92
C GLU A 52 -7.52 12.64 -27.58
N MET A 53 -6.35 12.10 -27.18
CA MET A 53 -5.19 12.88 -26.73
C MET A 53 -4.07 12.95 -27.77
N THR A 54 -3.98 11.99 -28.70
CA THR A 54 -2.89 11.87 -29.68
C THR A 54 -3.28 11.04 -30.88
N ASP A 55 -2.64 11.31 -32.03
CA ASP A 55 -2.71 10.49 -33.26
C ASP A 55 -1.53 9.51 -33.37
N ASP A 56 -0.66 9.43 -32.37
CA ASP A 56 0.48 8.50 -32.35
C ASP A 56 0.01 7.06 -32.19
N GLU A 57 0.04 6.29 -33.26
CA GLU A 57 -0.41 4.89 -33.29
C GLU A 57 0.39 3.97 -32.36
N GLU A 58 1.66 4.28 -32.05
CA GLU A 58 2.45 3.52 -31.08
C GLU A 58 1.87 3.68 -29.69
N LEU A 59 1.59 4.91 -29.25
CA LEU A 59 1.01 5.22 -27.95
C LEU A 59 -0.40 4.65 -27.84
N ILE A 60 -1.23 4.84 -28.86
CA ILE A 60 -2.61 4.33 -28.90
C ILE A 60 -2.66 2.80 -28.75
N THR A 61 -1.72 2.11 -29.38
CA THR A 61 -1.72 0.64 -29.44
C THR A 61 -1.08 0.01 -28.20
N ASN A 62 0.02 0.56 -27.71
CA ASN A 62 0.84 -0.13 -26.72
C ASN A 62 0.67 0.39 -25.28
N THR A 63 0.35 1.69 -25.09
CA THR A 63 0.23 2.27 -23.75
C THR A 63 -0.84 1.59 -22.90
N PRO A 64 -2.04 1.22 -23.42
CA PRO A 64 -3.06 0.56 -22.61
C PRO A 64 -2.56 -0.74 -21.96
N ARG A 65 -1.85 -1.57 -22.71
CA ARG A 65 -1.29 -2.83 -22.19
C ARG A 65 -0.10 -2.62 -21.26
N ARG A 66 0.71 -1.58 -21.49
CA ARG A 66 1.80 -1.20 -20.57
C ARG A 66 1.25 -0.74 -19.23
N LEU A 67 0.16 0.04 -19.24
CA LEU A 67 -0.49 0.48 -18.02
C LEU A 67 -1.11 -0.71 -17.26
N LEU A 68 -1.75 -1.64 -17.97
CA LEU A 68 -2.28 -2.85 -17.36
C LEU A 68 -1.19 -3.66 -16.65
N LYS A 69 -0.03 -3.86 -17.29
CA LYS A 69 1.12 -4.53 -16.66
C LYS A 69 1.65 -3.81 -15.43
N ALA A 70 1.62 -2.47 -15.42
CA ALA A 70 1.98 -1.70 -14.23
C ALA A 70 0.99 -1.96 -13.08
N PHE A 71 -0.31 -2.06 -13.37
CA PHE A 71 -1.33 -2.43 -12.38
C PHE A 71 -1.08 -3.84 -11.83
N ASP A 72 -0.68 -4.82 -12.67
CA ASP A 72 -0.33 -6.17 -12.24
C ASP A 72 0.81 -6.16 -11.21
N GLU A 73 1.83 -5.34 -11.43
CA GLU A 73 2.93 -5.21 -10.47
C GLU A 73 2.52 -4.50 -9.20
N TRP A 74 1.77 -3.39 -9.33
CA TRP A 74 1.40 -2.54 -8.20
C TRP A 74 0.43 -3.22 -7.24
N PHE A 75 -0.44 -4.07 -7.77
CA PHE A 75 -1.54 -4.71 -7.03
C PHE A 75 -1.39 -6.23 -6.88
N LYS A 76 -0.20 -6.77 -7.17
CA LYS A 76 0.08 -8.21 -7.24
C LYS A 76 -0.39 -9.02 -6.03
N ASP A 77 -0.32 -8.46 -4.83
CA ASP A 77 -0.70 -9.14 -3.58
C ASP A 77 -2.14 -8.79 -3.12
N SER A 78 -2.97 -8.11 -3.95
CA SER A 78 -4.30 -7.61 -3.57
C SER A 78 -5.26 -8.71 -3.15
N ASN A 79 -5.26 -9.84 -3.83
CA ASN A 79 -6.13 -10.97 -3.54
C ASN A 79 -5.51 -11.98 -2.56
N THR A 80 -4.25 -11.75 -2.11
CA THR A 80 -3.60 -12.63 -1.14
C THR A 80 -4.02 -12.28 0.29
N PRO A 81 -4.67 -13.18 1.05
CA PRO A 81 -5.02 -12.94 2.45
C PRO A 81 -3.78 -12.61 3.29
N LEU A 82 -3.93 -11.76 4.31
CA LEU A 82 -2.82 -11.36 5.20
C LEU A 82 -2.21 -12.57 5.93
N GLU A 83 -3.03 -13.56 6.26
CA GLU A 83 -2.63 -14.83 6.88
C GLU A 83 -1.70 -15.64 5.96
N VAL A 84 -1.98 -15.63 4.66
CA VAL A 84 -1.14 -16.31 3.65
C VAL A 84 0.18 -15.56 3.53
N ILE A 85 0.16 -14.22 3.45
CA ILE A 85 1.39 -13.40 3.44
C ILE A 85 2.23 -13.70 4.68
N ALA A 86 1.62 -13.77 5.88
CA ALA A 86 2.33 -14.10 7.12
C ALA A 86 2.97 -15.48 7.05
N LYS A 87 2.20 -16.51 6.66
CA LYS A 87 2.68 -17.89 6.55
C LYS A 87 3.86 -18.04 5.58
N GLU A 88 3.80 -17.40 4.44
CA GLU A 88 4.83 -17.49 3.40
C GLU A 88 6.08 -16.65 3.70
N THR A 89 5.91 -15.55 4.43
CA THR A 89 6.99 -14.57 4.60
C THR A 89 7.64 -14.63 5.97
N CYS A 90 6.87 -14.79 7.06
CA CYS A 90 7.37 -14.73 8.43
C CYS A 90 8.02 -16.04 8.86
N LYS A 91 9.32 -16.18 8.62
CA LYS A 91 10.07 -17.29 9.20
C LYS A 91 10.64 -16.84 10.55
N THR A 92 10.21 -17.52 11.61
CA THR A 92 10.59 -17.23 13.00
C THR A 92 11.52 -18.30 13.57
N PHE A 93 12.18 -17.95 14.66
CA PHE A 93 13.08 -18.79 15.43
C PHE A 93 12.79 -18.55 16.91
N GLU A 94 12.91 -19.58 17.74
CA GLU A 94 12.81 -19.47 19.20
C GLU A 94 13.94 -18.55 19.71
N SER A 95 13.62 -17.69 20.67
CA SER A 95 14.56 -16.74 21.24
C SER A 95 14.11 -16.30 22.62
N GLU A 96 15.06 -16.19 23.53
CA GLU A 96 14.85 -15.62 24.87
C GLU A 96 15.03 -14.09 24.89
N ASN A 97 15.32 -13.48 23.73
CA ASN A 97 15.49 -12.02 23.63
C ASN A 97 14.19 -11.30 23.93
N THR A 98 14.26 -10.32 24.82
CA THR A 98 13.16 -9.43 25.21
C THR A 98 13.44 -7.96 24.93
N ASP A 99 14.59 -7.66 24.29
CA ASP A 99 14.99 -6.32 23.96
C ASP A 99 14.32 -5.83 22.67
N LEU A 100 14.24 -4.51 22.53
CA LEU A 100 13.70 -3.87 21.36
C LEU A 100 14.51 -4.19 20.09
N ILE A 101 13.84 -4.77 19.10
CA ILE A 101 14.37 -4.97 17.76
C ILE A 101 13.78 -3.92 16.84
N ILE A 102 14.63 -3.22 16.08
CA ILE A 102 14.21 -2.21 15.11
C ILE A 102 14.67 -2.61 13.71
N ALA A 103 13.73 -2.68 12.77
CA ALA A 103 13.99 -2.74 11.35
C ALA A 103 13.55 -1.42 10.73
N ASP A 104 14.49 -0.58 10.35
CA ASP A 104 14.25 0.77 9.84
C ASP A 104 14.71 0.93 8.40
N ASN A 105 14.37 2.06 7.80
CA ASN A 105 14.80 2.45 6.47
C ASN A 105 14.33 1.48 5.36
N ILE A 106 13.16 0.87 5.54
CA ILE A 106 12.58 -0.03 4.56
C ILE A 106 11.80 0.80 3.55
N GLU A 107 12.36 1.01 2.39
CA GLU A 107 11.64 1.71 1.32
C GLU A 107 10.61 0.79 0.66
N VAL A 108 9.39 1.31 0.53
CA VAL A 108 8.29 0.65 -0.15
C VAL A 108 7.67 1.57 -1.19
N PHE A 109 7.21 0.95 -2.27
CA PHE A 109 6.40 1.58 -3.30
C PHE A 109 4.98 1.07 -3.13
N ALA A 110 4.04 1.98 -2.96
CA ALA A 110 2.62 1.67 -2.79
C ALA A 110 1.79 2.51 -3.77
N THR A 111 0.54 2.14 -3.95
CA THR A 111 -0.35 2.82 -4.90
C THR A 111 -1.61 3.23 -4.17
N CYS A 112 -1.91 4.53 -4.19
CA CYS A 112 -3.11 5.08 -3.58
C CYS A 112 -4.36 4.44 -4.17
N CYS A 113 -5.20 3.81 -3.33
CA CYS A 113 -6.39 3.11 -3.79
C CYS A 113 -7.47 4.02 -4.36
N HIS A 114 -7.51 5.33 -4.00
CA HIS A 114 -8.49 6.27 -4.52
C HIS A 114 -8.18 6.77 -5.93
N HIS A 115 -6.92 6.89 -6.28
CA HIS A 115 -6.51 7.55 -7.53
C HIS A 115 -5.62 6.66 -8.40
N CYS A 116 -5.29 5.45 -7.93
CA CYS A 116 -4.31 4.56 -8.56
C CYS A 116 -2.97 5.27 -8.87
N CYS A 117 -2.63 6.27 -8.05
CA CYS A 117 -1.37 7.01 -8.18
C CYS A 117 -0.32 6.39 -7.27
N PRO A 118 0.85 6.03 -7.82
CA PRO A 118 1.94 5.48 -7.03
C PRO A 118 2.56 6.54 -6.11
N TYR A 119 3.09 6.06 -4.97
CA TYR A 119 3.88 6.87 -4.05
C TYR A 119 4.95 6.00 -3.39
N SER A 120 6.02 6.62 -2.90
CA SER A 120 7.04 5.95 -2.09
C SER A 120 6.99 6.46 -0.66
N THR A 121 7.24 5.55 0.28
CA THR A 121 7.35 5.87 1.71
C THR A 121 8.37 4.95 2.36
N THR A 122 8.84 5.32 3.55
CA THR A 122 9.78 4.53 4.33
C THR A 122 9.05 3.93 5.53
N ILE A 123 9.30 2.66 5.80
CA ILE A 123 8.73 1.92 6.93
C ILE A 123 9.79 1.65 7.98
N ALA A 124 9.45 1.93 9.23
CA ALA A 124 10.16 1.48 10.41
C ALA A 124 9.27 0.57 11.23
N ILE A 125 9.83 -0.52 11.74
CA ILE A 125 9.15 -1.55 12.51
C ILE A 125 9.93 -1.78 13.81
N GLY A 126 9.26 -1.59 14.95
CA GLY A 126 9.75 -1.95 16.28
C GLY A 126 9.02 -3.18 16.79
N VAL A 127 9.75 -4.13 17.34
CA VAL A 127 9.20 -5.36 17.95
C VAL A 127 9.87 -5.62 19.28
N ILE A 128 9.09 -5.90 20.31
CA ILE A 128 9.57 -6.56 21.53
C ILE A 128 9.19 -8.04 21.39
N PRO A 129 10.18 -8.93 21.25
CA PRO A 129 9.93 -10.37 21.10
C PRO A 129 9.22 -10.96 22.33
N ASP A 130 8.44 -12.01 22.06
CA ASP A 130 7.80 -12.83 23.08
C ASP A 130 8.00 -14.31 22.69
N GLY A 131 9.13 -14.86 23.10
CA GLY A 131 9.55 -16.24 22.81
C GLY A 131 10.04 -16.49 21.38
N LYS A 132 9.85 -15.54 20.44
CA LYS A 132 10.25 -15.72 19.03
C LYS A 132 10.79 -14.43 18.42
N VAL A 133 11.78 -14.60 17.55
CA VAL A 133 12.30 -13.54 16.68
C VAL A 133 12.11 -13.92 15.22
N MET A 134 12.05 -12.92 14.35
CA MET A 134 11.92 -13.12 12.91
C MET A 134 13.24 -12.83 12.20
N GLY A 135 13.53 -13.58 11.13
CA GLY A 135 14.70 -13.31 10.29
C GLY A 135 14.67 -11.90 9.71
N LEU A 136 15.77 -11.15 9.82
CA LEU A 136 15.84 -9.70 9.51
C LEU A 136 15.30 -9.33 8.13
N SER A 137 15.61 -10.12 7.09
CA SER A 137 15.11 -9.87 5.74
C SER A 137 13.59 -9.97 5.59
N LYS A 138 12.89 -10.56 6.57
CA LYS A 138 11.45 -10.80 6.51
C LYS A 138 10.67 -9.52 6.77
N TYR A 139 11.16 -8.62 7.62
CA TYR A 139 10.56 -7.30 7.84
C TYR A 139 10.37 -6.54 6.52
N SER A 140 11.44 -6.47 5.72
CA SER A 140 11.38 -5.83 4.40
C SER A 140 10.44 -6.55 3.43
N ARG A 141 10.43 -7.88 3.43
CA ARG A 141 9.54 -8.66 2.56
C ARG A 141 8.07 -8.48 2.91
N VAL A 142 7.74 -8.47 4.21
CA VAL A 142 6.37 -8.20 4.69
C VAL A 142 5.93 -6.81 4.24
N ALA A 143 6.73 -5.77 4.53
CA ALA A 143 6.40 -4.40 4.15
C ALA A 143 6.15 -4.26 2.64
N LYS A 144 7.03 -4.83 1.81
CA LYS A 144 6.92 -4.77 0.34
C LYS A 144 5.73 -5.55 -0.22
N ARG A 145 5.38 -6.70 0.36
CA ARG A 145 4.19 -7.46 -0.06
C ARG A 145 2.91 -6.75 0.32
N VAL A 146 2.83 -6.24 1.54
CA VAL A 146 1.66 -5.49 2.01
C VAL A 146 1.47 -4.21 1.19
N ALA A 147 2.55 -3.52 0.80
CA ALA A 147 2.48 -2.32 -0.03
C ALA A 147 1.89 -2.57 -1.44
N ARG A 148 1.94 -3.81 -1.95
CA ARG A 148 1.34 -4.20 -3.24
C ARG A 148 -0.11 -4.66 -3.14
N ARG A 149 -0.80 -4.31 -2.08
CA ARG A 149 -2.22 -4.59 -1.90
C ARG A 149 -3.03 -3.33 -2.15
N PHE A 150 -4.14 -3.47 -2.87
CA PHE A 150 -5.05 -2.35 -3.13
C PHE A 150 -5.62 -1.76 -1.83
N ASP A 151 -6.01 -2.62 -0.87
CA ASP A 151 -6.55 -2.22 0.44
C ASP A 151 -5.51 -1.56 1.36
N SER A 152 -4.23 -1.67 1.04
CA SER A 152 -3.12 -1.01 1.73
C SER A 152 -2.66 0.30 1.06
N GLY A 153 -3.41 0.78 0.09
CA GLY A 153 -3.05 1.98 -0.69
C GLY A 153 -3.13 3.30 0.08
N MET A 154 -3.80 3.33 1.23
CA MET A 154 -3.70 4.44 2.19
C MET A 154 -2.58 4.16 3.19
N VAL A 155 -1.82 5.20 3.57
CA VAL A 155 -0.66 5.04 4.47
C VAL A 155 -1.09 4.47 5.83
N GLU A 156 -2.27 4.83 6.32
CA GLU A 156 -2.86 4.33 7.57
C GLU A 156 -3.18 2.83 7.50
N ASN A 157 -3.72 2.39 6.37
CA ASN A 157 -4.01 0.98 6.12
C ASN A 157 -2.73 0.18 5.91
N LEU A 158 -1.72 0.78 5.25
CA LEU A 158 -0.42 0.17 5.04
C LEU A 158 0.22 -0.22 6.37
N VAL A 159 0.36 0.72 7.32
CA VAL A 159 0.97 0.43 8.63
C VAL A 159 0.14 -0.57 9.44
N THR A 160 -1.19 -0.48 9.37
CA THR A 160 -2.10 -1.39 10.05
C THR A 160 -2.01 -2.81 9.50
N ASN A 161 -1.95 -2.98 8.19
CA ASN A 161 -1.87 -4.30 7.56
C ASN A 161 -0.46 -4.92 7.73
N ILE A 162 0.61 -4.13 7.73
CA ILE A 162 1.95 -4.61 8.10
C ILE A 162 1.93 -5.14 9.55
N TYR A 163 1.37 -4.37 10.50
CA TYR A 163 1.22 -4.84 11.87
C TYR A 163 0.46 -6.17 11.95
N LYS A 164 -0.69 -6.31 11.27
CA LYS A 164 -1.49 -7.55 11.29
C LYS A 164 -0.69 -8.76 10.82
N VAL A 165 0.05 -8.62 9.71
CA VAL A 165 0.92 -9.71 9.19
C VAL A 165 2.00 -10.08 10.20
N LEU A 166 2.65 -9.08 10.79
CA LEU A 166 3.71 -9.31 11.79
C LEU A 166 3.15 -9.96 13.07
N LYS A 167 1.98 -9.52 13.55
CA LYS A 167 1.29 -10.12 14.70
C LYS A 167 1.02 -11.61 14.47
N ILE A 168 0.48 -11.97 13.31
CA ILE A 168 0.23 -13.37 12.95
C ILE A 168 1.53 -14.16 12.92
N GLY A 169 2.57 -13.62 12.29
CA GLY A 169 3.84 -14.32 12.12
C GLY A 169 4.64 -14.49 13.41
N LEU A 170 4.67 -13.47 14.26
CA LEU A 170 5.45 -13.46 15.52
C LEU A 170 4.66 -13.97 16.72
N GLY A 171 3.31 -13.93 16.66
CA GLY A 171 2.47 -14.33 17.79
C GLY A 171 2.45 -13.33 18.95
N THR A 172 2.88 -12.09 18.74
CA THR A 172 2.89 -11.03 19.76
C THR A 172 2.19 -9.76 19.28
N ASP A 173 1.64 -8.99 20.21
CA ASP A 173 1.09 -7.66 19.98
C ASP A 173 2.10 -6.52 20.20
N ASN A 174 3.30 -6.83 20.71
CA ASN A 174 4.31 -5.84 21.07
C ASN A 174 5.03 -5.27 19.84
N ILE A 175 4.25 -4.64 18.97
CA ILE A 175 4.71 -4.18 17.66
C ILE A 175 4.29 -2.72 17.44
N MET A 176 5.22 -1.93 16.95
CA MET A 176 4.96 -0.59 16.43
C MET A 176 5.45 -0.49 14.99
N VAL A 177 4.59 -0.02 14.09
CA VAL A 177 4.91 0.23 12.68
C VAL A 177 4.73 1.71 12.40
N VAL A 178 5.72 2.33 11.80
CA VAL A 178 5.67 3.74 11.36
C VAL A 178 5.99 3.81 9.88
N ALA A 179 5.14 4.49 9.13
CA ALA A 179 5.43 4.96 7.78
C ALA A 179 5.79 6.44 7.85
N TYR A 180 6.84 6.85 7.18
CA TYR A 180 7.23 8.26 7.10
C TYR A 180 7.85 8.58 5.74
N SER A 181 7.66 9.81 5.28
CA SER A 181 8.27 10.28 4.04
C SER A 181 9.65 10.86 4.32
N LYS A 182 10.62 10.55 3.46
CA LYS A 182 11.91 11.21 3.39
C LYS A 182 11.93 12.33 2.36
N PRO A 183 12.89 13.26 2.41
CA PRO A 183 13.11 14.19 1.31
C PRO A 183 13.26 13.45 -0.02
N GLY A 184 12.52 13.89 -1.05
CA GLY A 184 12.49 13.26 -2.36
C GLY A 184 11.48 12.12 -2.51
N GLN A 185 10.85 11.64 -1.44
CA GLN A 185 9.70 10.75 -1.54
C GLN A 185 8.42 11.56 -1.72
N VAL A 186 7.74 11.35 -2.85
CA VAL A 186 6.57 12.13 -3.25
C VAL A 186 5.32 11.30 -3.13
N HIS A 187 4.30 11.85 -2.47
CA HIS A 187 2.94 11.36 -2.52
C HIS A 187 2.24 11.99 -3.73
N THR A 188 2.11 11.25 -4.82
CA THR A 188 1.61 11.74 -6.11
C THR A 188 0.25 12.42 -6.00
N CYS A 189 -0.61 11.96 -5.08
CA CYS A 189 -1.91 12.59 -4.84
C CYS A 189 -1.79 14.02 -4.27
N ALA A 190 -0.75 14.30 -3.46
CA ALA A 190 -0.48 15.64 -2.95
C ALA A 190 0.23 16.52 -3.99
N ALA A 191 1.09 15.92 -4.81
CA ALA A 191 1.80 16.61 -5.88
C ALA A 191 0.92 16.97 -7.08
N SER A 192 -0.33 16.49 -7.12
CA SER A 192 -1.27 16.66 -8.22
C SER A 192 -2.66 17.08 -7.70
N ARG A 193 -3.68 17.05 -8.56
CA ARG A 193 -5.09 17.25 -8.21
C ARG A 193 -5.39 18.58 -7.53
N GLY A 194 -4.65 19.63 -7.90
CA GLY A 194 -4.84 20.99 -7.43
C GLY A 194 -4.09 21.36 -6.14
N ALA A 195 -3.59 20.38 -5.36
CA ALA A 195 -2.74 20.66 -4.20
C ALA A 195 -1.33 21.08 -4.62
N ASN A 196 -0.77 20.41 -5.62
CA ASN A 196 0.54 20.69 -6.25
C ASN A 196 1.71 20.81 -5.26
N ASP A 197 1.63 20.09 -4.14
CA ASP A 197 2.68 20.07 -3.10
C ASP A 197 3.58 18.84 -3.26
N THR A 198 4.78 19.06 -3.76
CA THR A 198 5.81 18.01 -3.94
C THR A 198 6.68 17.79 -2.72
N ASN A 199 6.57 18.65 -1.69
CA ASN A 199 7.40 18.62 -0.49
C ASN A 199 6.66 18.09 0.74
N MET A 200 5.35 17.84 0.63
CA MET A 200 4.54 17.35 1.72
C MET A 200 5.09 16.02 2.24
N GLN A 201 5.36 15.96 3.54
CA GLN A 201 5.78 14.76 4.24
C GLN A 201 4.63 14.19 5.05
N VAL A 202 4.43 12.89 4.96
CA VAL A 202 3.38 12.16 5.69
C VAL A 202 4.05 11.26 6.72
N THR A 203 3.46 11.20 7.91
CA THR A 203 3.80 10.19 8.92
C THR A 203 2.52 9.56 9.42
N SER A 204 2.46 8.23 9.41
CA SER A 204 1.39 7.43 10.00
C SER A 204 1.96 6.32 10.86
N SER A 205 1.24 5.88 11.88
CA SER A 205 1.71 4.83 12.78
C SER A 205 0.61 3.90 13.23
N SER A 206 0.95 2.63 13.43
CA SER A 206 0.15 1.59 14.08
C SER A 206 0.89 1.12 15.32
N ILE A 207 0.33 1.34 16.51
CA ILE A 207 1.02 1.20 17.81
C ILE A 207 0.22 0.22 18.68
N HIS A 208 0.89 -0.84 19.17
CA HIS A 208 0.23 -1.91 19.90
C HIS A 208 1.07 -2.45 21.07
N GLY A 209 0.41 -3.24 21.93
CA GLY A 209 1.05 -3.94 23.04
C GLY A 209 1.83 -3.02 23.98
N LEU A 210 3.07 -3.37 24.27
CA LEU A 210 3.95 -2.63 25.18
C LEU A 210 4.25 -1.21 24.72
N PHE A 211 4.20 -0.92 23.40
CA PHE A 211 4.39 0.46 22.91
C PHE A 211 3.23 1.39 23.25
N VAL A 212 2.04 0.86 23.52
CA VAL A 212 0.91 1.63 24.06
C VAL A 212 1.06 1.79 25.57
N ALA A 213 1.42 0.71 26.27
CA ALA A 213 1.49 0.68 27.74
C ALA A 213 2.70 1.47 28.29
N ASN A 214 3.80 1.56 27.52
CA ASN A 214 5.03 2.21 27.96
C ASN A 214 5.43 3.37 27.01
N PRO A 215 5.15 4.63 27.41
CA PRO A 215 5.51 5.81 26.64
C PRO A 215 7.03 6.00 26.43
N GLU A 216 7.87 5.52 27.35
CA GLU A 216 9.33 5.60 27.22
C GLU A 216 9.83 4.72 26.07
N LEU A 217 9.36 3.47 26.01
CA LEU A 217 9.67 2.54 24.93
C LEU A 217 9.28 3.12 23.55
N LYS A 218 8.09 3.74 23.48
CA LYS A 218 7.66 4.44 22.26
C LYS A 218 8.59 5.59 21.90
N ARG A 219 9.04 6.40 22.88
CA ARG A 219 9.97 7.51 22.64
C ARG A 219 11.33 7.00 22.22
N GLU A 220 11.85 5.95 22.85
CA GLU A 220 13.09 5.31 22.49
C GLU A 220 13.06 4.86 21.02
N PHE A 221 12.05 4.08 20.62
CA PHE A 221 11.87 3.67 19.23
C PHE A 221 11.89 4.88 18.27
N LEU A 222 11.08 5.91 18.54
CA LEU A 222 10.99 7.09 17.68
C LEU A 222 12.31 7.88 17.61
N SER A 223 13.12 7.86 18.68
CA SER A 223 14.44 8.52 18.69
C SER A 223 15.47 7.81 17.83
N LEU A 224 15.35 6.50 17.70
CA LEU A 224 16.29 5.65 16.96
C LEU A 224 16.04 5.62 15.45
N ILE A 225 14.79 5.82 15.00
CA ILE A 225 14.42 5.76 13.57
C ILE A 225 14.54 7.08 12.80
N ARG A 226 14.73 8.21 13.49
CA ARG A 226 14.80 9.54 12.88
C ARG A 226 16.19 10.14 13.05
N LYS A 227 17.16 9.54 12.44
CA LYS A 227 18.52 10.11 12.38
C LYS A 227 18.87 10.54 10.96
#